data_7b4f0de02dbdf155551d64143f3bf9ab
#
_entry.id   7b4f0de02dbdf155551d64143f3bf9ab
#
_cell.length_a   1.000
_cell.length_b   1.000
_cell.length_c   1.000
_cell.angle_alpha   90.00
_cell.angle_beta   90.00
_cell.angle_gamma   90.00
#
_symmetry.space_group_name_H-M   'P 1'
#
loop_
_entity.id
_entity.type
_entity.pdbx_description
1 polymer ?
#
loop_
_entity_poly.entity_id
_entity_poly.type
_entity_poly.pdbx_seq_one_letter_code
_entity_poly.pdbx_strand_id
1 'polypeptide(L)'
;MGYDISYHAIGKNEISRWYFEPLKLAQKGDFESIAKIARGAEMEEFYVEKYTDSFRTALEYSAKDIFNKTHGFHLAVVQGYFRKYFYTRGTAFSFLAEQDSRFKSYISDWRKVLPAEFLAGFGGEIHNEIIENYCCGAYLDAASVQKLLRDYEAGGEVQSAVNEFYAQNLPVFLNALNLAHELETGLLEATEVITPNPIDLDDSESLSNLFNCDTQGALIYADIVAQQISEATGRNKASGSDTADNGKISLLGKIKRLFK
;
A
#
# COMPACT_ATOMS: atom_id res chain seq x y z
N MET A 1 14.24 3.13 -11.40
CA MET A 1 13.62 2.16 -10.46
C MET A 1 12.33 2.81 -9.96
N GLY A 2 11.18 2.11 -10.00
CA GLY A 2 9.91 2.64 -9.51
C GLY A 2 9.68 2.22 -8.07
N TYR A 3 8.90 2.99 -7.33
CA TYR A 3 8.46 2.66 -5.97
C TYR A 3 7.48 1.48 -5.96
N ASP A 4 7.53 0.65 -4.92
CA ASP A 4 6.50 -0.30 -4.57
C ASP A 4 5.42 0.45 -3.77
N ILE A 5 4.30 0.74 -4.42
CA ILE A 5 3.21 1.53 -3.84
C ILE A 5 2.13 0.60 -3.32
N SER A 6 1.56 0.93 -2.17
CA SER A 6 0.40 0.24 -1.62
C SER A 6 -0.71 1.21 -1.20
N TYR A 7 -1.96 0.76 -1.32
CA TYR A 7 -3.16 1.50 -0.98
C TYR A 7 -3.92 0.79 0.13
N HIS A 8 -4.26 1.53 1.18
CA HIS A 8 -4.79 1.03 2.44
C HIS A 8 -6.09 1.73 2.80
N ALA A 9 -7.20 1.00 2.77
CA ALA A 9 -8.48 1.53 3.23
C ALA A 9 -8.50 1.62 4.76
N ILE A 10 -8.48 2.84 5.31
CA ILE A 10 -8.44 3.10 6.75
C ILE A 10 -9.14 4.41 7.09
N GLY A 11 -10.03 4.38 8.07
CA GLY A 11 -10.74 5.55 8.57
C GLY A 11 -10.10 6.16 9.83
N LYS A 12 -10.52 7.38 10.18
CA LYS A 12 -9.99 8.10 11.33
C LYS A 12 -10.15 7.33 12.65
N ASN A 13 -11.29 6.65 12.83
CA ASN A 13 -11.53 5.84 14.04
C ASN A 13 -10.61 4.61 14.09
N GLU A 14 -10.32 4.01 12.94
CA GLU A 14 -9.43 2.86 12.82
C GLU A 14 -7.97 3.26 13.02
N ILE A 15 -7.56 4.42 12.50
CA ILE A 15 -6.24 5.03 12.78
C ILE A 15 -6.03 5.15 14.29
N SER A 16 -7.05 5.64 15.03
CA SER A 16 -6.98 5.73 16.49
C SER A 16 -6.91 4.33 17.12
N ARG A 17 -7.87 3.46 16.80
CA ARG A 17 -8.08 2.15 17.43
C ARG A 17 -6.97 1.15 17.11
N TRP A 18 -6.45 1.15 15.87
CA TRP A 18 -5.46 0.14 15.45
C TRP A 18 -4.02 0.58 15.67
N TYR A 19 -3.80 1.89 15.80
CA TYR A 19 -2.45 2.41 15.94
C TYR A 19 -2.23 3.27 17.19
N PHE A 20 -2.92 4.40 17.35
CA PHE A 20 -2.60 5.34 18.42
C PHE A 20 -3.00 4.85 19.82
N GLU A 21 -4.10 4.12 19.97
CA GLU A 21 -4.47 3.49 21.25
C GLU A 21 -3.48 2.37 21.62
N PRO A 22 -3.13 1.42 20.73
CA PRO A 22 -2.05 0.46 20.97
C PRO A 22 -0.70 1.11 21.26
N LEU A 23 -0.33 2.20 20.59
CA LEU A 23 0.90 2.92 20.88
C LEU A 23 0.94 3.44 22.33
N LYS A 24 -0.18 3.94 22.86
CA LYS A 24 -0.29 4.33 24.27
C LYS A 24 -0.17 3.15 25.24
N LEU A 25 -0.67 1.98 24.84
CA LEU A 25 -0.47 0.75 25.62
C LEU A 25 1.00 0.34 25.62
N ALA A 26 1.65 0.37 24.47
CA ALA A 26 3.08 0.09 24.34
C ALA A 26 3.94 1.04 25.21
N GLN A 27 3.62 2.33 25.24
CA GLN A 27 4.29 3.32 26.12
C GLN A 27 4.16 2.99 27.61
N LYS A 28 3.14 2.22 28.00
CA LYS A 28 2.93 1.72 29.37
C LYS A 28 3.52 0.32 29.59
N GLY A 29 4.11 -0.29 28.54
CA GLY A 29 4.61 -1.66 28.57
C GLY A 29 3.53 -2.75 28.48
N ASP A 30 2.28 -2.38 28.17
CA ASP A 30 1.13 -3.31 28.12
C ASP A 30 0.97 -3.94 26.73
N PHE A 31 1.93 -4.77 26.34
CA PHE A 31 1.92 -5.50 25.06
C PHE A 31 0.87 -6.61 25.04
N GLU A 32 0.46 -7.14 26.19
CA GLU A 32 -0.60 -8.15 26.24
C GLU A 32 -1.96 -7.58 25.78
N SER A 33 -2.28 -6.34 26.17
CA SER A 33 -3.50 -5.68 25.68
C SER A 33 -3.43 -5.40 24.17
N ILE A 34 -2.27 -5.13 23.60
CA ILE A 34 -2.08 -5.00 22.14
C ILE A 34 -2.34 -6.33 21.45
N ALA A 35 -1.77 -7.43 21.97
CA ALA A 35 -2.02 -8.77 21.43
C ALA A 35 -3.51 -9.16 21.49
N LYS A 36 -4.24 -8.76 22.54
CA LYS A 36 -5.70 -8.98 22.65
C LYS A 36 -6.48 -8.26 21.56
N ILE A 37 -6.06 -7.07 21.13
CA ILE A 37 -6.70 -6.34 20.02
C ILE A 37 -6.57 -7.17 18.73
N ALA A 38 -5.38 -7.70 18.42
CA ALA A 38 -5.13 -8.52 17.25
C ALA A 38 -5.90 -9.85 17.29
N ARG A 39 -5.91 -10.55 18.44
CA ARG A 39 -6.70 -11.79 18.62
C ARG A 39 -8.20 -11.52 18.51
N GLY A 40 -8.68 -10.37 19.00
CA GLY A 40 -10.07 -9.95 18.82
C GLY A 40 -10.47 -9.66 17.37
N ALA A 41 -9.50 -9.46 16.49
CA ALA A 41 -9.65 -9.38 15.03
C ALA A 41 -9.39 -10.72 14.33
N GLU A 42 -9.32 -11.82 15.08
CA GLU A 42 -9.12 -13.18 14.56
C GLU A 42 -7.81 -13.36 13.76
N MET A 43 -6.78 -12.58 14.08
CA MET A 43 -5.47 -12.76 13.45
C MET A 43 -4.84 -14.09 13.88
N GLU A 44 -4.14 -14.74 12.96
CA GLU A 44 -3.27 -15.87 13.28
C GLU A 44 -2.15 -15.44 14.24
N GLU A 45 -1.75 -16.32 15.17
CA GLU A 45 -0.81 -16.00 16.25
C GLU A 45 0.52 -15.43 15.74
N PHE A 46 1.01 -15.91 14.60
CA PHE A 46 2.19 -15.38 13.92
C PHE A 46 2.05 -13.87 13.62
N TYR A 47 0.88 -13.44 13.14
CA TYR A 47 0.61 -12.02 12.86
C TYR A 47 0.26 -11.23 14.11
N VAL A 48 -0.30 -11.87 15.16
CA VAL A 48 -0.47 -11.24 16.48
C VAL A 48 0.90 -10.83 17.04
N GLU A 49 1.89 -11.72 16.98
CA GLU A 49 3.27 -11.43 17.40
C GLU A 49 3.87 -10.29 16.58
N LYS A 50 3.82 -10.37 15.25
CA LYS A 50 4.36 -9.34 14.36
C LYS A 50 3.71 -7.96 14.58
N TYR A 51 2.37 -7.91 14.67
CA TYR A 51 1.65 -6.68 14.98
C TYR A 51 2.08 -6.10 16.33
N THR A 52 2.16 -6.94 17.36
CA THR A 52 2.57 -6.51 18.71
C THR A 52 4.00 -6.00 18.72
N ASP A 53 4.92 -6.71 18.06
CA ASP A 53 6.33 -6.32 17.98
C ASP A 53 6.55 -5.05 17.17
N SER A 54 5.68 -4.76 16.19
CA SER A 54 5.77 -3.52 15.42
C SER A 54 5.67 -2.27 16.31
N PHE A 55 4.98 -2.34 17.46
CA PHE A 55 4.92 -1.24 18.41
C PHE A 55 6.21 -1.06 19.22
N ARG A 56 7.09 -2.06 19.31
CA ARG A 56 8.43 -1.88 19.88
C ARG A 56 9.26 -0.91 19.03
N THR A 57 9.20 -1.08 17.72
CA THR A 57 9.81 -0.14 16.77
C THR A 57 9.17 1.24 16.87
N ALA A 58 7.84 1.32 16.98
CA ALA A 58 7.15 2.60 17.09
C ALA A 58 7.51 3.41 18.35
N LEU A 59 7.96 2.75 19.43
CA LEU A 59 8.46 3.42 20.65
C LEU A 59 9.81 4.10 20.45
N GLU A 60 10.56 3.75 19.41
CA GLU A 60 11.86 4.35 19.09
C GLU A 60 11.71 5.69 18.35
N TYR A 61 10.52 6.00 17.84
CA TYR A 61 10.26 7.22 17.07
C TYR A 61 10.30 8.46 17.96
N SER A 62 11.07 9.46 17.52
CA SER A 62 11.14 10.75 18.15
C SER A 62 9.95 11.63 17.74
N ALA A 63 9.48 12.47 18.65
CA ALA A 63 8.49 13.49 18.36
C ALA A 63 8.96 14.55 17.33
N LYS A 64 10.24 14.53 16.94
CA LYS A 64 10.83 15.44 15.94
C LYS A 64 11.09 14.76 14.60
N ASP A 65 10.86 13.45 14.50
CA ASP A 65 11.04 12.71 13.26
C ASP A 65 9.96 13.09 12.23
N ILE A 66 10.21 12.81 10.97
CA ILE A 66 9.22 13.03 9.90
C ILE A 66 8.10 12.02 10.07
N PHE A 67 6.86 12.50 10.22
CA PHE A 67 5.66 11.68 10.40
C PHE A 67 5.54 10.58 9.33
N ASN A 68 5.77 10.96 8.08
CA ASN A 68 5.59 10.07 6.93
C ASN A 68 6.49 8.83 6.99
N LYS A 69 7.70 8.96 7.54
CA LYS A 69 8.68 7.88 7.66
C LYS A 69 8.55 7.05 8.94
N THR A 70 7.74 7.50 9.87
CA THR A 70 7.58 6.90 11.19
C THR A 70 6.12 6.50 11.41
N HIS A 71 5.39 7.25 12.19
CA HIS A 71 4.01 6.94 12.53
C HIS A 71 3.10 6.78 11.30
N GLY A 72 3.28 7.60 10.27
CA GLY A 72 2.48 7.54 9.05
C GLY A 72 2.73 6.26 8.23
N PHE A 73 3.98 5.88 8.05
CA PHE A 73 4.34 4.59 7.44
C PHE A 73 3.82 3.41 8.24
N HIS A 74 3.99 3.49 9.56
CA HIS A 74 3.53 2.43 10.47
C HIS A 74 2.00 2.24 10.42
N LEU A 75 1.23 3.31 10.18
CA LEU A 75 -0.22 3.21 9.96
C LEU A 75 -0.58 2.32 8.76
N ALA A 76 0.17 2.41 7.65
CA ALA A 76 -0.03 1.56 6.49
C ALA A 76 0.31 0.09 6.80
N VAL A 77 1.46 -0.15 7.48
CA VAL A 77 1.85 -1.48 7.93
C VAL A 77 0.79 -2.09 8.83
N VAL A 78 0.31 -1.33 9.81
CA VAL A 78 -0.72 -1.78 10.77
C VAL A 78 -2.05 -2.09 10.07
N GLN A 79 -2.49 -1.23 9.14
CA GLN A 79 -3.74 -1.47 8.41
C GLN A 79 -3.74 -2.84 7.71
N GLY A 80 -2.63 -3.21 7.07
CA GLY A 80 -2.53 -4.45 6.33
C GLY A 80 -2.56 -5.72 7.21
N TYR A 81 -2.45 -5.63 8.55
CA TYR A 81 -2.77 -6.75 9.44
C TYR A 81 -4.27 -6.98 9.58
N PHE A 82 -5.08 -5.92 9.51
CA PHE A 82 -6.52 -5.98 9.80
C PHE A 82 -7.41 -6.20 8.59
N ARG A 83 -6.94 -5.79 7.39
CA ARG A 83 -7.75 -5.93 6.16
C ARG A 83 -6.91 -5.89 4.90
N LYS A 84 -7.58 -6.20 3.80
CA LYS A 84 -7.02 -6.15 2.45
C LYS A 84 -6.40 -4.79 2.13
N TYR A 85 -5.26 -4.82 1.44
CA TYR A 85 -4.59 -3.69 0.82
C TYR A 85 -4.17 -4.04 -0.62
N PHE A 86 -3.80 -3.04 -1.40
CA PHE A 86 -3.61 -3.20 -2.85
C PHE A 86 -2.22 -2.68 -3.23
N TYR A 87 -1.57 -3.38 -4.13
CA TYR A 87 -0.23 -3.05 -4.61
C TYR A 87 -0.26 -2.52 -6.04
N THR A 88 0.55 -1.50 -6.32
CA THR A 88 0.86 -1.03 -7.68
C THR A 88 2.34 -0.70 -7.81
N ARG A 89 2.90 -0.87 -9.00
CA ARG A 89 4.28 -0.45 -9.25
C ARG A 89 4.32 0.95 -9.83
N GLY A 90 4.89 1.90 -9.08
CA GLY A 90 5.22 3.24 -9.55
C GLY A 90 4.05 4.22 -9.71
N THR A 91 2.81 3.84 -9.36
CA THR A 91 1.63 4.69 -9.52
C THR A 91 1.04 5.07 -8.16
N ALA A 92 1.55 6.17 -7.57
CA ALA A 92 1.01 6.77 -6.35
C ALA A 92 0.06 7.93 -6.68
N PHE A 93 -0.98 8.13 -5.86
CA PHE A 93 -1.92 9.24 -6.05
C PHE A 93 -1.25 10.61 -5.88
N SER A 94 -0.30 10.73 -4.96
CA SER A 94 0.49 11.95 -4.80
C SER A 94 1.30 12.30 -6.06
N PHE A 95 1.81 11.31 -6.80
CA PHE A 95 2.49 11.55 -8.08
C PHE A 95 1.53 12.05 -9.16
N LEU A 96 0.29 11.54 -9.19
CA LEU A 96 -0.75 12.09 -10.06
C LEU A 96 -1.06 13.54 -9.68
N ALA A 97 -1.16 13.84 -8.38
CA ALA A 97 -1.44 15.19 -7.88
C ALA A 97 -0.27 16.17 -8.08
N GLU A 98 0.96 15.67 -8.20
CA GLU A 98 2.14 16.46 -8.59
C GLU A 98 2.08 16.82 -10.08
N GLN A 99 1.73 15.86 -10.94
CA GLN A 99 1.62 16.06 -12.39
C GLN A 99 0.41 16.92 -12.76
N ASP A 100 -0.71 16.76 -12.05
CA ASP A 100 -1.95 17.50 -12.26
C ASP A 100 -2.50 18.05 -10.93
N SER A 101 -2.33 19.35 -10.74
CA SER A 101 -2.68 20.02 -9.49
C SER A 101 -4.18 19.94 -9.11
N ARG A 102 -5.07 19.60 -10.05
CA ARG A 102 -6.51 19.36 -9.78
C ARG A 102 -6.70 18.27 -8.74
N PHE A 103 -5.85 17.25 -8.74
CA PHE A 103 -5.93 16.14 -7.82
C PHE A 103 -5.52 16.48 -6.38
N LYS A 104 -4.81 17.59 -6.16
CA LYS A 104 -4.51 18.08 -4.80
C LYS A 104 -5.77 18.36 -3.98
N SER A 105 -6.89 18.67 -4.65
CA SER A 105 -8.18 18.93 -4.00
C SER A 105 -8.81 17.69 -3.34
N TYR A 106 -8.34 16.48 -3.64
CA TYR A 106 -8.78 15.23 -3.02
C TYR A 106 -7.90 14.81 -1.84
N ILE A 107 -6.72 15.41 -1.69
CA ILE A 107 -5.80 15.08 -0.61
C ILE A 107 -6.22 15.80 0.67
N SER A 108 -6.41 15.05 1.73
CA SER A 108 -6.76 15.55 3.05
C SER A 108 -5.50 15.88 3.84
N ASP A 109 -5.53 17.00 4.59
CA ASP A 109 -4.44 17.33 5.50
C ASP A 109 -4.42 16.34 6.67
N TRP A 110 -3.30 15.67 6.87
CA TRP A 110 -3.06 14.73 7.95
C TRP A 110 -3.40 15.32 9.33
N ARG A 111 -3.17 16.62 9.54
CA ARG A 111 -3.48 17.31 10.81
C ARG A 111 -4.97 17.27 11.17
N LYS A 112 -5.87 17.08 10.19
CA LYS A 112 -7.32 16.94 10.44
C LYS A 112 -7.73 15.50 10.78
N VAL A 113 -6.85 14.54 10.49
CA VAL A 113 -7.10 13.10 10.65
C VAL A 113 -6.51 12.59 11.96
N LEU A 114 -5.30 13.03 12.29
CA LEU A 114 -4.54 12.59 13.45
C LEU A 114 -5.18 13.02 14.78
N PRO A 115 -5.03 12.22 15.86
CA PRO A 115 -5.53 12.59 17.18
C PRO A 115 -4.92 13.90 17.67
N ALA A 116 -5.74 14.79 18.22
CA ALA A 116 -5.29 16.08 18.72
C ALA A 116 -4.20 16.00 19.80
N GLU A 117 -4.29 14.98 20.66
CA GLU A 117 -3.29 14.72 21.71
C GLU A 117 -1.93 14.29 21.14
N PHE A 118 -1.93 13.51 20.02
CA PHE A 118 -0.70 13.19 19.31
C PHE A 118 -0.09 14.46 18.72
N LEU A 119 -0.88 15.27 18.02
CA LEU A 119 -0.42 16.52 17.41
C LEU A 119 0.12 17.52 18.44
N ALA A 120 -0.44 17.57 19.64
CA ALA A 120 0.03 18.44 20.71
C ALA A 120 1.45 18.11 21.19
N GLY A 121 1.86 16.83 21.07
CA GLY A 121 3.20 16.34 21.46
C GLY A 121 4.17 16.18 20.27
N PHE A 122 3.68 16.27 19.04
CA PHE A 122 4.47 15.99 17.85
C PHE A 122 4.98 17.31 17.21
N GLY A 123 6.30 17.45 17.11
CA GLY A 123 6.97 18.63 16.57
C GLY A 123 7.69 18.38 15.23
N GLY A 124 7.54 17.18 14.64
CA GLY A 124 8.13 16.83 13.37
C GLY A 124 7.34 17.35 12.16
N GLU A 125 7.91 17.18 10.98
CA GLU A 125 7.26 17.52 9.73
C GLU A 125 6.19 16.51 9.36
N ILE A 126 5.11 16.96 8.72
CA ILE A 126 4.02 16.15 8.22
C ILE A 126 3.76 16.55 6.77
N HIS A 127 4.01 15.64 5.84
CA HIS A 127 3.79 15.83 4.41
C HIS A 127 2.51 15.12 3.95
N ASN A 128 1.88 15.61 2.88
CA ASN A 128 0.70 15.00 2.25
C ASN A 128 1.07 14.31 0.92
N GLU A 129 2.30 13.89 0.79
CA GLU A 129 2.88 13.29 -0.42
C GLU A 129 3.96 12.27 -0.05
N ILE A 130 4.33 11.41 -0.99
CA ILE A 130 5.48 10.51 -0.86
C ILE A 130 6.76 11.35 -1.01
N ILE A 131 7.65 11.26 -0.02
CA ILE A 131 8.92 11.99 -0.01
C ILE A 131 10.11 11.10 -0.32
N GLU A 132 10.03 9.81 -0.02
CA GLU A 132 11.06 8.79 -0.28
C GLU A 132 10.51 7.37 -0.05
N ASN A 133 11.39 6.34 -0.07
CA ASN A 133 11.03 4.97 0.29
C ASN A 133 10.68 4.84 1.78
N TYR A 134 9.91 3.80 2.13
CA TYR A 134 9.45 3.51 3.50
C TYR A 134 8.74 4.71 4.14
N CYS A 135 7.80 5.28 3.41
CA CYS A 135 6.98 6.38 3.92
C CYS A 135 5.51 6.24 3.51
N CYS A 136 4.63 6.91 4.25
CA CYS A 136 3.28 7.18 3.75
C CYS A 136 3.27 8.46 2.91
N GLY A 137 2.29 8.57 2.03
CA GLY A 137 2.06 9.74 1.19
C GLY A 137 0.69 10.37 1.45
N ALA A 138 -0.06 10.56 0.37
CA ALA A 138 -1.39 11.16 0.42
C ALA A 138 -2.38 10.31 1.23
N TYR A 139 -3.27 11.00 1.92
CA TYR A 139 -4.46 10.43 2.53
C TYR A 139 -5.70 11.13 1.96
N LEU A 140 -6.61 10.34 1.43
CA LEU A 140 -7.92 10.77 0.99
C LEU A 140 -8.92 10.39 2.09
N ASP A 141 -9.60 11.34 2.72
CA ASP A 141 -10.65 10.99 3.67
C ASP A 141 -11.89 10.42 2.95
N ALA A 142 -12.86 9.90 3.70
CA ALA A 142 -14.04 9.25 3.12
C ALA A 142 -14.81 10.18 2.15
N ALA A 143 -14.88 11.47 2.45
CA ALA A 143 -15.55 12.44 1.58
C ALA A 143 -14.77 12.66 0.28
N SER A 144 -13.44 12.69 0.37
CA SER A 144 -12.54 12.80 -0.79
C SER A 144 -12.58 11.54 -1.66
N VAL A 145 -12.60 10.35 -1.06
CA VAL A 145 -12.79 9.07 -1.79
C VAL A 145 -14.10 9.08 -2.56
N GLN A 146 -15.20 9.41 -1.90
CA GLN A 146 -16.53 9.51 -2.53
C GLN A 146 -16.56 10.56 -3.65
N LYS A 147 -15.91 11.72 -3.43
CA LYS A 147 -15.83 12.78 -4.44
C LYS A 147 -15.03 12.30 -5.67
N LEU A 148 -13.88 11.68 -5.46
CA LEU A 148 -13.03 11.18 -6.55
C LEU A 148 -13.75 10.13 -7.40
N LEU A 149 -14.45 9.17 -6.75
CA LEU A 149 -15.23 8.17 -7.47
C LEU A 149 -16.34 8.80 -8.31
N ARG A 150 -17.13 9.73 -7.74
CA ARG A 150 -18.17 10.44 -8.49
C ARG A 150 -17.61 11.22 -9.69
N ASP A 151 -16.50 11.95 -9.49
CA ASP A 151 -15.88 12.75 -10.54
C ASP A 151 -15.29 11.84 -11.63
N TYR A 152 -14.76 10.68 -11.26
CA TYR A 152 -14.29 9.64 -12.19
C TYR A 152 -15.47 9.04 -12.99
N GLU A 153 -16.56 8.67 -12.34
CA GLU A 153 -17.75 8.09 -12.98
C GLU A 153 -18.48 9.09 -13.89
N ALA A 154 -18.44 10.37 -13.55
CA ALA A 154 -18.97 11.44 -14.39
C ALA A 154 -18.24 11.57 -15.74
N GLY A 155 -17.06 10.99 -15.85
CA GLY A 155 -16.25 11.05 -17.06
C GLY A 155 -15.42 12.34 -17.19
N GLY A 156 -14.99 12.66 -18.40
CA GLY A 156 -14.27 13.89 -18.72
C GLY A 156 -12.80 13.86 -18.28
N GLU A 157 -12.30 15.03 -17.87
CA GLU A 157 -10.87 15.22 -17.63
C GLU A 157 -10.33 14.43 -16.44
N VAL A 158 -11.12 14.24 -15.37
CA VAL A 158 -10.70 13.45 -14.20
C VAL A 158 -10.55 11.98 -14.59
N GLN A 159 -11.55 11.41 -15.27
CA GLN A 159 -11.48 10.03 -15.74
C GLN A 159 -10.31 9.83 -16.70
N SER A 160 -10.12 10.73 -17.65
CA SER A 160 -9.04 10.64 -18.64
C SER A 160 -7.67 10.66 -17.97
N ALA A 161 -7.44 11.60 -17.04
CA ALA A 161 -6.16 11.72 -16.33
C ALA A 161 -5.88 10.50 -15.43
N VAL A 162 -6.89 10.00 -14.72
CA VAL A 162 -6.75 8.78 -13.90
C VAL A 162 -6.44 7.56 -14.77
N ASN A 163 -7.17 7.38 -15.89
CA ASN A 163 -6.93 6.28 -16.81
C ASN A 163 -5.52 6.31 -17.41
N GLU A 164 -5.07 7.49 -17.84
CA GLU A 164 -3.74 7.67 -18.43
C GLU A 164 -2.63 7.41 -17.40
N PHE A 165 -2.77 7.96 -16.20
CA PHE A 165 -1.76 7.84 -15.16
C PHE A 165 -1.63 6.40 -14.63
N TYR A 166 -2.74 5.76 -14.28
CA TYR A 166 -2.70 4.40 -13.74
C TYR A 166 -2.54 3.32 -14.81
N ALA A 167 -2.96 3.57 -16.04
CA ALA A 167 -2.83 2.65 -17.18
C ALA A 167 -3.25 1.21 -16.79
N GLN A 168 -2.36 0.25 -16.86
CA GLN A 168 -2.62 -1.14 -16.49
C GLN A 168 -2.88 -1.36 -14.99
N ASN A 169 -2.44 -0.46 -14.11
CA ASN A 169 -2.72 -0.50 -12.67
C ASN A 169 -4.11 0.08 -12.31
N LEU A 170 -4.84 0.64 -13.28
CA LEU A 170 -6.14 1.27 -13.06
C LEU A 170 -7.13 0.38 -12.32
N PRO A 171 -7.32 -0.91 -12.67
CA PRO A 171 -8.26 -1.77 -11.96
C PRO A 171 -7.90 -1.93 -10.47
N VAL A 172 -6.61 -1.98 -10.15
CA VAL A 172 -6.12 -2.12 -8.77
C VAL A 172 -6.43 -0.86 -7.96
N PHE A 173 -6.16 0.32 -8.52
CA PHE A 173 -6.48 1.59 -7.88
C PHE A 173 -7.99 1.78 -7.67
N LEU A 174 -8.81 1.47 -8.67
CA LEU A 174 -10.27 1.53 -8.55
C LEU A 174 -10.81 0.54 -7.52
N ASN A 175 -10.25 -0.67 -7.42
CA ASN A 175 -10.61 -1.62 -6.38
C ASN A 175 -10.27 -1.09 -4.98
N ALA A 176 -9.12 -0.42 -4.82
CA ALA A 176 -8.76 0.22 -3.55
C ALA A 176 -9.72 1.36 -3.17
N LEU A 177 -10.08 2.22 -4.14
CA LEU A 177 -11.05 3.29 -3.93
C LEU A 177 -12.44 2.73 -3.59
N ASN A 178 -12.92 1.72 -4.31
CA ASN A 178 -14.21 1.09 -4.08
C ASN A 178 -14.27 0.46 -2.69
N LEU A 179 -13.23 -0.26 -2.27
CA LEU A 179 -13.19 -0.83 -0.92
C LEU A 179 -13.24 0.28 0.15
N ALA A 180 -12.49 1.37 -0.02
CA ALA A 180 -12.53 2.49 0.91
C ALA A 180 -13.94 3.14 0.94
N HIS A 181 -14.61 3.25 -0.20
CA HIS A 181 -15.97 3.78 -0.31
C HIS A 181 -16.99 2.85 0.37
N GLU A 182 -16.96 1.55 0.09
CA GLU A 182 -17.87 0.54 0.68
C GLU A 182 -17.74 0.49 2.21
N LEU A 183 -16.54 0.73 2.73
CA LEU A 183 -16.27 0.75 4.17
C LEU A 183 -16.49 2.14 4.80
N GLU A 184 -16.87 3.14 4.00
CA GLU A 184 -16.99 4.53 4.45
C GLU A 184 -15.71 5.06 5.13
N THR A 185 -14.53 4.63 4.64
CA THR A 185 -13.22 4.99 5.17
C THR A 185 -12.44 5.88 4.21
N GLY A 186 -11.30 6.38 4.66
CA GLY A 186 -10.32 7.02 3.79
C GLY A 186 -9.43 5.99 3.08
N LEU A 187 -8.59 6.50 2.18
CA LEU A 187 -7.57 5.74 1.46
C LEU A 187 -6.19 6.36 1.71
N LEU A 188 -5.30 5.57 2.27
CA LEU A 188 -3.91 5.91 2.53
C LEU A 188 -3.02 5.26 1.47
N GLU A 189 -2.05 6.00 0.92
CA GLU A 189 -0.97 5.44 0.13
C GLU A 189 0.32 5.32 0.95
N ALA A 190 1.13 4.32 0.66
CA ALA A 190 2.46 4.14 1.25
C ALA A 190 3.41 3.46 0.27
N THR A 191 4.72 3.57 0.55
CA THR A 191 5.77 2.89 -0.22
C THR A 191 6.35 1.71 0.57
N GLU A 192 6.79 0.66 -0.13
CA GLU A 192 7.62 -0.43 0.42
C GLU A 192 6.99 -1.21 1.60
N VAL A 193 5.66 -1.16 1.79
CA VAL A 193 4.96 -2.04 2.75
C VAL A 193 5.01 -3.49 2.28
N ILE A 194 4.99 -3.68 0.98
CA ILE A 194 5.19 -4.95 0.29
C ILE A 194 6.19 -4.77 -0.85
N THR A 195 7.05 -5.76 -1.04
CA THR A 195 8.02 -5.84 -2.13
C THR A 195 7.79 -7.16 -2.88
N PRO A 196 6.95 -7.17 -3.92
CA PRO A 196 6.71 -8.37 -4.70
C PRO A 196 7.97 -8.78 -5.46
N ASN A 197 8.27 -10.08 -5.45
CA ASN A 197 9.28 -10.65 -6.34
C ASN A 197 8.61 -11.03 -7.69
N PRO A 198 8.80 -10.26 -8.77
CA PRO A 198 8.07 -10.46 -10.02
C PRO A 198 8.47 -11.74 -10.77
N ILE A 199 9.55 -12.41 -10.35
CA ILE A 199 10.02 -13.68 -10.93
C ILE A 199 9.46 -14.88 -10.18
N ASP A 200 9.22 -14.72 -8.87
CA ASP A 200 8.71 -15.76 -7.99
C ASP A 200 7.87 -15.09 -6.90
N LEU A 201 6.56 -14.98 -7.14
CA LEU A 201 5.66 -14.27 -6.22
C LEU A 201 5.56 -14.91 -4.84
N ASP A 202 5.89 -16.20 -4.71
CA ASP A 202 5.93 -16.89 -3.42
C ASP A 202 7.12 -16.43 -2.55
N ASP A 203 8.12 -15.79 -3.16
CA ASP A 203 9.30 -15.19 -2.52
C ASP A 203 9.15 -13.67 -2.31
N SER A 204 7.91 -13.18 -2.22
CA SER A 204 7.61 -11.78 -1.94
C SER A 204 7.70 -11.48 -0.45
N GLU A 205 8.13 -10.25 -0.12
CA GLU A 205 8.28 -9.80 1.26
C GLU A 205 7.22 -8.76 1.62
N SER A 206 6.74 -8.78 2.86
CA SER A 206 5.84 -7.75 3.41
C SER A 206 6.16 -7.46 4.87
N LEU A 207 6.11 -6.18 5.21
CA LEU A 207 6.17 -5.71 6.60
C LEU A 207 4.84 -5.90 7.35
N SER A 208 3.78 -6.24 6.62
CA SER A 208 2.43 -6.48 7.14
C SER A 208 1.99 -7.93 6.90
N ASN A 209 0.68 -8.19 6.88
CA ASN A 209 0.16 -9.50 6.51
C ASN A 209 0.14 -9.63 4.98
N LEU A 210 1.05 -10.46 4.42
CA LEU A 210 1.16 -10.68 2.99
C LEU A 210 -0.15 -11.24 2.38
N PHE A 211 -0.87 -12.10 3.12
CA PHE A 211 -2.13 -12.70 2.65
C PHE A 211 -3.28 -11.69 2.52
N ASN A 212 -3.16 -10.53 3.14
CA ASN A 212 -4.09 -9.43 2.97
C ASN A 212 -3.77 -8.54 1.75
N CYS A 213 -2.62 -8.74 1.08
CA CYS A 213 -2.35 -8.06 -0.17
C CYS A 213 -3.19 -8.64 -1.30
N ASP A 214 -3.91 -7.78 -2.04
CA ASP A 214 -4.56 -8.19 -3.28
C ASP A 214 -3.52 -8.58 -4.32
N THR A 215 -3.68 -9.75 -4.93
CA THR A 215 -2.67 -10.33 -5.82
C THR A 215 -2.61 -9.69 -7.20
N GLN A 216 -3.66 -8.96 -7.62
CA GLN A 216 -3.79 -8.43 -8.98
C GLN A 216 -2.62 -7.51 -9.37
N GLY A 217 -2.22 -6.60 -8.48
CA GLY A 217 -1.13 -5.68 -8.77
C GLY A 217 0.23 -6.38 -8.90
N ALA A 218 0.51 -7.37 -8.06
CA ALA A 218 1.73 -8.17 -8.14
C ALA A 218 1.77 -9.00 -9.43
N LEU A 219 0.64 -9.56 -9.87
CA LEU A 219 0.53 -10.29 -11.14
C LEU A 219 0.77 -9.36 -12.34
N ILE A 220 0.19 -8.16 -12.34
CA ILE A 220 0.46 -7.15 -13.39
C ILE A 220 1.96 -6.83 -13.46
N TYR A 221 2.61 -6.64 -12.31
CA TYR A 221 4.05 -6.36 -12.25
C TYR A 221 4.87 -7.55 -12.79
N ALA A 222 4.54 -8.78 -12.42
CA ALA A 222 5.20 -9.97 -12.92
C ALA A 222 5.07 -10.12 -14.45
N ASP A 223 3.90 -9.84 -15.01
CA ASP A 223 3.66 -9.88 -16.46
C ASP A 223 4.50 -8.83 -17.21
N ILE A 224 4.61 -7.61 -16.67
CA ILE A 224 5.47 -6.55 -17.24
C ILE A 224 6.93 -6.99 -17.27
N VAL A 225 7.44 -7.51 -16.15
CA VAL A 225 8.83 -7.97 -16.07
C VAL A 225 9.07 -9.16 -17.01
N ALA A 226 8.14 -10.10 -17.11
CA ALA A 226 8.22 -11.21 -18.06
C ALA A 226 8.29 -10.74 -19.51
N GLN A 227 7.49 -9.73 -19.86
CA GLN A 227 7.53 -9.10 -21.20
C GLN A 227 8.87 -8.43 -21.45
N GLN A 228 9.38 -7.61 -20.52
CA GLN A 228 10.68 -6.95 -20.65
C GLN A 228 11.82 -7.94 -20.83
N ILE A 229 11.81 -9.05 -20.07
CA ILE A 229 12.81 -10.12 -20.23
C ILE A 229 12.69 -10.77 -21.61
N SER A 230 11.46 -11.02 -22.10
CA SER A 230 11.23 -11.59 -23.44
C SER A 230 11.77 -10.68 -24.55
N GLU A 231 11.53 -9.39 -24.47
CA GLU A 231 12.02 -8.39 -25.41
C GLU A 231 13.56 -8.30 -25.36
N ALA A 232 14.14 -8.21 -24.17
CA ALA A 232 15.59 -8.12 -23.98
C ALA A 232 16.35 -9.38 -24.45
N THR A 233 15.68 -10.55 -24.42
CA THR A 233 16.29 -11.83 -24.84
C THR A 233 16.01 -12.17 -26.29
N GLY A 234 15.34 -11.30 -27.06
CA GLY A 234 15.00 -11.51 -28.48
C GLY A 234 14.00 -12.64 -28.72
N ARG A 235 13.28 -13.07 -27.68
CA ARG A 235 12.26 -14.12 -27.77
C ARG A 235 10.88 -13.52 -28.05
N ASN A 236 10.74 -12.81 -29.17
CA ASN A 236 9.40 -12.47 -29.67
C ASN A 236 8.65 -13.78 -29.94
N LYS A 237 7.51 -13.98 -29.30
CA LYS A 237 6.56 -15.02 -29.65
C LYS A 237 6.10 -14.77 -31.10
N ALA A 238 6.64 -15.54 -32.04
CA ALA A 238 5.99 -15.70 -33.33
C ALA A 238 4.59 -16.25 -33.05
N SER A 239 3.56 -15.46 -33.39
CA SER A 239 2.18 -15.91 -33.40
C SER A 239 2.02 -17.02 -34.43
N GLY A 240 1.87 -18.25 -34.01
CA GLY A 240 1.65 -19.41 -34.85
C GLY A 240 1.08 -20.54 -34.02
N SER A 241 -0.18 -20.88 -34.35
CA SER A 241 -1.01 -21.96 -33.85
C SER A 241 -0.28 -23.27 -33.55
N ASP A 242 -0.81 -23.95 -32.56
CA ASP A 242 -0.89 -25.39 -32.29
C ASP A 242 -0.01 -26.01 -31.21
N THR A 243 -0.76 -26.80 -30.43
CA THR A 243 -0.46 -27.89 -29.52
C THR A 243 -0.03 -27.55 -28.10
N ALA A 244 -0.99 -27.80 -27.20
CA ALA A 244 -0.74 -28.05 -25.79
C ALA A 244 0.24 -29.20 -25.64
N ASP A 245 1.36 -28.98 -24.92
CA ASP A 245 1.89 -29.99 -24.00
C ASP A 245 3.05 -29.44 -23.13
N ASN A 246 3.00 -29.74 -21.85
CA ASN A 246 4.09 -29.92 -20.87
C ASN A 246 5.41 -29.12 -21.02
N GLY A 247 5.38 -27.79 -20.91
CA GLY A 247 6.60 -26.97 -20.93
C GLY A 247 6.84 -26.03 -19.74
N LYS A 248 5.92 -25.95 -18.76
CA LYS A 248 5.98 -24.92 -17.69
C LYS A 248 7.08 -25.09 -16.64
N ILE A 249 7.70 -26.24 -16.50
CA ILE A 249 8.69 -26.53 -15.44
C ILE A 249 10.14 -26.17 -15.86
N SER A 250 10.42 -26.03 -17.16
CA SER A 250 11.80 -25.87 -17.66
C SER A 250 12.31 -24.42 -17.70
N LEU A 251 11.43 -23.40 -17.71
CA LEU A 251 11.84 -22.00 -17.89
C LEU A 251 12.30 -21.36 -16.57
N LEU A 252 11.61 -21.59 -15.48
CA LEU A 252 11.95 -21.09 -14.13
C LEU A 252 13.32 -21.62 -13.65
N GLY A 253 13.65 -22.88 -13.97
CA GLY A 253 14.96 -23.46 -13.64
C GLY A 253 16.15 -22.87 -14.40
N LYS A 254 15.92 -22.22 -15.55
CA LYS A 254 16.99 -21.58 -16.37
C LYS A 254 17.23 -20.14 -15.97
N ILE A 255 16.20 -19.43 -15.52
CA ILE A 255 16.31 -18.00 -15.07
C ILE A 255 17.08 -17.92 -13.76
N LYS A 256 16.86 -18.85 -12.81
CA LYS A 256 17.64 -18.93 -11.54
C LYS A 256 19.18 -19.08 -11.76
N ARG A 257 19.62 -19.46 -12.94
CA ARG A 257 21.08 -19.58 -13.27
C ARG A 257 21.71 -18.31 -13.85
N LEU A 258 20.90 -17.30 -14.21
CA LEU A 258 21.38 -16.04 -14.82
C LEU A 258 21.61 -14.93 -13.78
N PHE A 259 21.12 -15.13 -12.55
CA PHE A 259 21.21 -14.16 -11.46
C PHE A 259 21.95 -14.68 -10.22
N LYS A 260 22.85 -15.67 -10.39
CA LYS A 260 23.82 -16.09 -9.37
C LYS A 260 25.20 -15.54 -9.69
#